data_01ec36c4d7ca90c339111d5597d0846c
#
_entry.id   01ec36c4d7ca90c339111d5597d0846c
#
_cell.length_a   1.000
_cell.length_b   1.000
_cell.length_c   1.000
_cell.angle_alpha   90.00
_cell.angle_beta   90.00
_cell.angle_gamma   90.00
#
_symmetry.space_group_name_H-M   'P 1'
#
loop_
_entity.id
_entity.type
_entity.pdbx_description
1 polymer ?
#
loop_
_entity_poly.entity_id
_entity_poly.type
_entity_poly.pdbx_seq_one_letter_code
_entity_poly.pdbx_strand_id
1 'polypeptide(L)'
;MRKMIVTGSEGFIGKALCQELAKRNVEVIGIDRKNGTEASKVCELLKYGDIDCVFHLAAQTSVFNGNLEQIRKDNIDTFMCIADACNQYHVKLVYASSSTANPENTTSLYGISKYFDEQYASIYCKAATGC
;
A
#
# COMPACT_ATOMS: atom_id res chain seq x y z
N MET A 1 -19.59 5.59 -11.19
CA MET A 1 -19.06 5.71 -9.82
C MET A 1 -17.64 5.22 -9.78
N ARG A 2 -16.73 5.96 -9.17
CA ARG A 2 -15.34 5.52 -8.96
C ARG A 2 -15.29 4.42 -7.91
N LYS A 3 -14.39 3.49 -8.11
CA LYS A 3 -14.19 2.38 -7.19
C LYS A 3 -12.71 2.33 -6.78
N MET A 4 -12.45 2.37 -5.51
CA MET A 4 -11.08 2.43 -4.98
C MET A 4 -10.88 1.42 -3.86
N ILE A 5 -9.67 0.93 -3.73
CA ILE A 5 -9.28 0.01 -2.67
C ILE A 5 -8.45 0.77 -1.64
N VAL A 6 -8.74 0.53 -0.36
CA VAL A 6 -7.94 1.08 0.75
C VAL A 6 -7.48 -0.10 1.60
N THR A 7 -6.17 -0.37 1.62
CA THR A 7 -5.61 -1.33 2.57
C THR A 7 -5.28 -0.63 3.87
N GLY A 8 -5.37 -1.32 4.99
CA GLY A 8 -5.26 -0.69 6.30
C GLY A 8 -6.48 0.14 6.64
N SER A 9 -7.64 -0.24 6.12
CA SER A 9 -8.90 0.51 6.21
C SER A 9 -9.41 0.70 7.64
N GLU A 10 -9.02 -0.15 8.56
CA GLU A 10 -9.43 -0.08 9.98
C GLU A 10 -8.42 0.69 10.84
N GLY A 11 -7.32 1.16 10.25
CA GLY A 11 -6.34 1.99 10.93
C GLY A 11 -6.79 3.45 11.06
N PHE A 12 -6.02 4.25 11.78
CA PHE A 12 -6.34 5.65 12.04
C PHE A 12 -6.51 6.46 10.75
N ILE A 13 -5.53 6.40 9.87
CA ILE A 13 -5.57 7.12 8.59
C ILE A 13 -6.56 6.45 7.64
N GLY A 14 -6.57 5.12 7.60
CA GLY A 14 -7.43 4.36 6.70
C GLY A 14 -8.91 4.62 6.93
N LYS A 15 -9.35 4.65 8.19
CA LYS A 15 -10.75 4.96 8.52
C LYS A 15 -11.14 6.36 8.06
N ALA A 16 -10.30 7.36 8.32
CA ALA A 16 -10.57 8.74 7.94
C ALA A 16 -10.65 8.86 6.41
N LEU A 17 -9.73 8.21 5.69
CA LEU A 17 -9.74 8.19 4.24
C LEU A 17 -10.99 7.54 3.68
N CYS A 18 -11.39 6.39 4.21
CA CYS A 18 -12.60 5.70 3.76
C CYS A 18 -13.85 6.56 3.95
N GLN A 19 -13.96 7.26 5.08
CA GLN A 19 -15.07 8.16 5.34
C GLN A 19 -15.10 9.31 4.34
N GLU A 20 -13.96 9.91 4.05
CA GLU A 20 -13.88 11.02 3.10
C GLU A 20 -14.23 10.57 1.68
N LEU A 21 -13.72 9.41 1.26
CA LEU A 21 -14.04 8.87 -0.05
C LEU A 21 -15.53 8.58 -0.20
N ALA A 22 -16.15 8.04 0.85
CA ALA A 22 -17.60 7.77 0.84
C ALA A 22 -18.40 9.06 0.68
N LYS A 23 -17.98 10.15 1.33
CA LYS A 23 -18.62 11.47 1.17
C LYS A 23 -18.51 12.00 -0.26
N ARG A 24 -17.50 11.56 -1.00
CA ARG A 24 -17.28 11.95 -2.39
C ARG A 24 -17.92 10.99 -3.40
N ASN A 25 -18.80 10.13 -2.94
CA ASN A 25 -19.50 9.13 -3.75
C ASN A 25 -18.55 8.13 -4.43
N VAL A 26 -17.46 7.78 -3.73
CA VAL A 26 -16.55 6.73 -4.17
C VAL A 26 -16.97 5.42 -3.52
N GLU A 27 -17.06 4.36 -4.29
CA GLU A 27 -17.23 3.02 -3.75
C GLU A 27 -15.88 2.54 -3.21
N VAL A 28 -15.81 2.22 -1.91
CA VAL A 28 -14.58 1.85 -1.24
C VAL A 28 -14.59 0.37 -0.88
N ILE A 29 -13.54 -0.33 -1.30
CA ILE A 29 -13.27 -1.69 -0.84
C ILE A 29 -12.20 -1.58 0.25
N GLY A 30 -12.61 -1.77 1.50
CA GLY A 30 -11.70 -1.76 2.64
C GLY A 30 -11.06 -3.11 2.87
N ILE A 31 -9.74 -3.13 2.98
CA ILE A 31 -8.97 -4.34 3.24
C ILE A 31 -8.15 -4.14 4.51
N ASP A 32 -8.37 -5.00 5.49
CA ASP A 32 -7.64 -4.95 6.76
C ASP A 32 -7.71 -6.33 7.43
N ARG A 33 -6.64 -6.69 8.14
CA ARG A 33 -6.63 -7.94 8.91
C ARG A 33 -7.73 -7.98 9.95
N LYS A 34 -8.12 -6.83 10.48
CA LYS A 34 -9.23 -6.73 11.44
C LYS A 34 -10.57 -7.16 10.84
N ASN A 35 -10.73 -7.02 9.54
CA ASN A 35 -11.91 -7.52 8.84
C ASN A 35 -11.68 -8.87 8.13
N GLY A 36 -10.56 -9.54 8.44
CA GLY A 36 -10.26 -10.88 7.95
C GLY A 36 -9.64 -10.92 6.56
N THR A 37 -9.18 -9.79 6.02
CA THR A 37 -8.65 -9.74 4.66
C THR A 37 -7.19 -9.30 4.65
N GLU A 38 -6.33 -10.08 3.99
CA GLU A 38 -4.93 -9.72 3.79
C GLU A 38 -4.76 -8.72 2.65
N ALA A 39 -3.75 -7.85 2.77
CA ALA A 39 -3.48 -6.83 1.76
C ALA A 39 -3.15 -7.42 0.39
N SER A 40 -2.61 -8.63 0.33
CA SER A 40 -2.33 -9.32 -0.93
C SER A 40 -3.59 -9.61 -1.76
N LYS A 41 -4.78 -9.52 -1.15
CA LYS A 41 -6.06 -9.63 -1.86
C LYS A 41 -6.21 -8.61 -2.98
N VAL A 42 -5.53 -7.46 -2.87
CA VAL A 42 -5.52 -6.44 -3.91
C VAL A 42 -5.12 -7.02 -5.26
N CYS A 43 -4.12 -7.90 -5.29
CA CYS A 43 -3.62 -8.48 -6.53
C CYS A 43 -4.70 -9.29 -7.28
N GLU A 44 -5.60 -9.94 -6.54
CA GLU A 44 -6.73 -10.64 -7.14
C GLU A 44 -7.82 -9.67 -7.62
N LEU A 45 -8.13 -8.66 -6.81
CA LEU A 45 -9.19 -7.70 -7.12
C LEU A 45 -8.89 -6.90 -8.38
N LEU A 46 -7.63 -6.58 -8.64
CA LEU A 46 -7.24 -5.79 -9.81
C LEU A 46 -7.46 -6.55 -11.12
N LYS A 47 -7.49 -7.88 -11.08
CA LYS A 47 -7.74 -8.69 -12.29
C LYS A 47 -9.13 -8.44 -12.89
N TYR A 48 -10.08 -8.01 -12.08
CA TYR A 48 -11.46 -7.81 -12.53
C TYR A 48 -11.71 -6.44 -13.16
N GLY A 49 -10.73 -5.55 -13.13
CA GLY A 49 -10.65 -4.43 -14.07
C GLY A 49 -11.51 -3.20 -13.82
N ASP A 50 -12.11 -3.02 -12.66
CA ASP A 50 -12.95 -1.86 -12.39
C ASP A 50 -12.44 -0.97 -11.24
N ILE A 51 -11.17 -1.08 -10.90
CA ILE A 51 -10.57 -0.31 -9.82
C ILE A 51 -9.82 0.90 -10.41
N ASP A 52 -10.12 2.08 -9.89
CA ASP A 52 -9.51 3.34 -10.35
C ASP A 52 -8.22 3.67 -9.61
N CYS A 53 -8.14 3.31 -8.33
CA CYS A 53 -6.98 3.64 -7.50
C CYS A 53 -6.87 2.67 -6.32
N VAL A 54 -5.65 2.40 -5.92
CA VAL A 54 -5.34 1.65 -4.70
C VAL A 54 -4.60 2.59 -3.75
N PHE A 55 -5.15 2.77 -2.55
CA PHE A 55 -4.47 3.41 -1.42
C PHE A 55 -3.92 2.32 -0.52
N HIS A 56 -2.63 2.11 -0.57
CA HIS A 56 -1.98 1.07 0.21
C HIS A 56 -1.39 1.66 1.49
N LEU A 57 -2.14 1.54 2.59
CA LEU A 57 -1.76 2.05 3.90
C LEU A 57 -1.39 0.94 4.89
N ALA A 58 -1.66 -0.31 4.55
CA ALA A 58 -1.36 -1.44 5.41
C ALA A 58 0.16 -1.67 5.47
N ALA A 59 0.68 -1.77 6.68
CA ALA A 59 2.09 -2.08 6.93
C ALA A 59 2.28 -2.47 8.39
N GLN A 60 3.36 -3.18 8.66
CA GLN A 60 3.82 -3.39 10.04
C GLN A 60 4.57 -2.13 10.47
N THR A 61 4.01 -1.40 11.43
CA THR A 61 4.52 -0.10 11.85
C THR A 61 5.41 -0.14 13.09
N SER A 62 5.48 -1.28 13.77
CA SER A 62 6.28 -1.37 14.99
C SER A 62 7.77 -1.34 14.69
N VAL A 63 8.40 -0.23 15.04
CA VAL A 63 9.85 -0.05 14.91
C VAL A 63 10.65 -0.92 15.89
N PHE A 64 9.98 -1.41 16.93
CA PHE A 64 10.59 -2.20 17.99
C PHE A 64 10.35 -3.71 17.86
N ASN A 65 9.53 -4.10 16.89
CA ASN A 65 9.29 -5.50 16.63
C ASN A 65 10.49 -6.06 15.86
N GLY A 66 11.29 -6.89 16.53
CA GLY A 66 12.48 -7.50 15.95
C GLY A 66 12.19 -8.62 14.95
N ASN A 67 10.93 -8.82 14.56
CA ASN A 67 10.57 -9.86 13.61
C ASN A 67 10.82 -9.39 12.16
N LEU A 68 12.05 -9.57 11.72
CA LEU A 68 12.48 -9.19 10.38
C LEU A 68 11.65 -9.88 9.29
N GLU A 69 11.32 -11.15 9.50
CA GLU A 69 10.54 -11.91 8.53
C GLU A 69 9.16 -11.32 8.32
N GLN A 70 8.49 -10.91 9.40
CA GLN A 70 7.16 -10.31 9.32
C GLN A 70 7.21 -8.94 8.62
N ILE A 71 8.22 -8.14 8.92
CA ILE A 71 8.41 -6.83 8.27
C ILE A 71 8.67 -7.01 6.78
N ARG A 72 9.53 -7.96 6.43
CA ARG A 72 9.81 -8.25 5.02
C ARG A 72 8.55 -8.67 4.29
N LYS A 73 7.77 -9.58 4.86
CA LYS A 73 6.54 -10.07 4.25
C LYS A 73 5.50 -8.95 4.09
N ASP A 74 5.25 -8.20 5.15
CA ASP A 74 4.17 -7.20 5.16
C ASP A 74 4.54 -5.94 4.41
N ASN A 75 5.78 -5.46 4.56
CA ASN A 75 6.17 -4.15 4.05
C ASN A 75 6.93 -4.21 2.72
N ILE A 76 7.55 -5.33 2.39
CA ILE A 76 8.33 -5.48 1.16
C ILE A 76 7.63 -6.39 0.16
N ASP A 77 7.42 -7.66 0.51
CA ASP A 77 6.86 -8.64 -0.44
C ASP A 77 5.44 -8.26 -0.87
N THR A 78 4.59 -7.87 0.08
CA THR A 78 3.22 -7.44 -0.22
C THR A 78 3.22 -6.16 -1.04
N PHE A 79 4.10 -5.20 -0.72
CA PHE A 79 4.22 -3.98 -1.49
C PHE A 79 4.61 -4.25 -2.94
N MET A 80 5.61 -5.10 -3.14
CA MET A 80 6.05 -5.49 -4.50
C MET A 80 4.90 -6.09 -5.29
N CYS A 81 4.15 -7.00 -4.68
CA CYS A 81 2.99 -7.63 -5.32
C CYS A 81 1.96 -6.59 -5.75
N ILE A 82 1.62 -5.65 -4.86
CA ILE A 82 0.63 -4.62 -5.15
C ILE A 82 1.13 -3.65 -6.22
N ALA A 83 2.37 -3.22 -6.13
CA ALA A 83 2.97 -2.31 -7.11
C ALA A 83 3.03 -2.96 -8.50
N ASP A 84 3.44 -4.22 -8.57
CA ASP A 84 3.48 -4.96 -9.82
C ASP A 84 2.09 -5.09 -10.44
N ALA A 85 1.07 -5.41 -9.64
CA ALA A 85 -0.30 -5.55 -10.11
C ALA A 85 -0.86 -4.21 -10.58
N CYS A 86 -0.62 -3.13 -9.85
CA CYS A 86 -1.06 -1.79 -10.27
C CYS A 86 -0.41 -1.39 -11.59
N ASN A 87 0.86 -1.69 -11.77
CA ASN A 87 1.56 -1.42 -13.02
C ASN A 87 0.98 -2.26 -14.16
N GLN A 88 0.76 -3.54 -13.92
CA GLN A 88 0.24 -4.46 -14.93
C GLN A 88 -1.16 -4.06 -15.42
N TYR A 89 -2.02 -3.64 -14.51
CA TYR A 89 -3.42 -3.30 -14.82
C TYR A 89 -3.65 -1.81 -14.98
N HIS A 90 -2.60 -1.01 -15.00
CA HIS A 90 -2.66 0.46 -15.18
C HIS A 90 -3.55 1.15 -14.15
N VAL A 91 -3.45 0.71 -12.90
CA VAL A 91 -4.19 1.29 -11.76
C VAL A 91 -3.26 2.21 -10.98
N LYS A 92 -3.77 3.38 -10.61
CA LYS A 92 -3.00 4.33 -9.81
C LYS A 92 -2.74 3.77 -8.42
N LEU A 93 -1.51 3.87 -7.96
CA LEU A 93 -1.10 3.48 -6.62
C LEU A 93 -0.71 4.71 -5.81
N VAL A 94 -1.35 4.87 -4.66
CA VAL A 94 -0.96 5.84 -3.63
C VAL A 94 -0.61 5.04 -2.39
N TYR A 95 0.56 5.26 -1.84
CA TYR A 95 1.01 4.50 -0.67
C TYR A 95 1.61 5.41 0.38
N ALA A 96 1.57 4.95 1.63
CA ALA A 96 2.18 5.67 2.73
C ALA A 96 3.67 5.35 2.80
N SER A 97 4.50 6.38 2.84
CA SER A 97 5.91 6.24 3.17
C SER A 97 6.15 6.70 4.62
N SER A 98 7.37 7.05 4.97
CA SER A 98 7.74 7.44 6.31
C SER A 98 8.90 8.41 6.28
N SER A 99 8.93 9.33 7.24
CA SER A 99 10.10 10.19 7.47
C SER A 99 11.36 9.40 7.81
N THR A 100 11.20 8.14 8.26
CA THR A 100 12.32 7.23 8.52
C THR A 100 12.83 6.51 7.28
N ALA A 101 12.17 6.70 6.13
CA ALA A 101 12.58 6.17 4.84
C ALA A 101 13.77 6.98 4.29
N ASN A 102 14.94 6.75 4.84
CA ASN A 102 16.15 7.52 4.57
C ASN A 102 17.32 6.56 4.39
N PRO A 103 18.13 6.68 3.33
CA PRO A 103 19.26 5.77 3.11
C PRO A 103 20.29 5.79 4.23
N GLU A 104 20.34 6.87 5.01
CA GLU A 104 21.25 6.97 6.16
C GLU A 104 20.71 6.30 7.43
N ASN A 105 19.40 5.96 7.46
CA ASN A 105 18.80 5.32 8.61
C ASN A 105 18.93 3.79 8.49
N THR A 106 19.93 3.23 9.17
CA THR A 106 20.19 1.80 9.15
C THR A 106 19.72 1.06 10.40
N THR A 107 19.05 1.76 11.32
CA THR A 107 18.68 1.22 12.62
C THR A 107 17.22 0.79 12.74
N SER A 108 16.35 1.21 11.83
CA SER A 108 14.93 0.88 11.84
C SER A 108 14.58 -0.02 10.68
N LEU A 109 14.14 -1.23 10.97
CA LEU A 109 13.65 -2.16 9.95
C LEU A 109 12.45 -1.58 9.20
N TYR A 110 11.58 -0.88 9.91
CA TYR A 110 10.43 -0.19 9.30
C TYR A 110 10.91 0.87 8.30
N GLY A 111 11.85 1.72 8.72
CA GLY A 111 12.39 2.77 7.86
C GLY A 111 13.08 2.21 6.61
N ILE A 112 13.87 1.16 6.78
CA ILE A 112 14.53 0.48 5.66
C ILE A 112 13.50 -0.09 4.69
N SER A 113 12.43 -0.72 5.20
CA SER A 113 11.38 -1.27 4.35
C SER A 113 10.66 -0.19 3.56
N LYS A 114 10.38 0.95 4.18
CA LYS A 114 9.73 2.08 3.49
C LYS A 114 10.64 2.73 2.46
N TYR A 115 11.93 2.82 2.75
CA TYR A 115 12.90 3.29 1.75
C TYR A 115 12.94 2.35 0.54
N PHE A 116 12.96 1.04 0.78
CA PHE A 116 12.89 0.06 -0.30
C PHE A 116 11.64 0.24 -1.14
N ASP A 117 10.48 0.43 -0.50
CA ASP A 117 9.22 0.60 -1.19
C ASP A 117 9.25 1.82 -2.11
N GLU A 118 9.83 2.94 -1.65
CA GLU A 118 9.99 4.13 -2.48
C GLU A 118 10.87 3.87 -3.70
N GLN A 119 11.98 3.19 -3.50
CA GLN A 119 12.89 2.86 -4.60
C GLN A 119 12.24 1.89 -5.59
N TYR A 120 11.52 0.90 -5.09
CA TYR A 120 10.81 -0.04 -5.96
C TYR A 120 9.73 0.65 -6.78
N ALA A 121 8.90 1.48 -6.15
CA ALA A 121 7.87 2.23 -6.85
C ALA A 121 8.46 3.16 -7.95
N SER A 122 9.62 3.73 -7.70
CA SER A 122 10.26 4.64 -8.65
C SER A 122 10.65 3.96 -9.97
N ILE A 123 10.80 2.64 -9.99
CA ILE A 123 11.07 1.89 -11.22
C ILE A 123 9.92 2.08 -12.20
N TYR A 124 8.69 1.94 -11.72
CA TYR A 124 7.51 2.09 -12.56
C TYR A 124 7.28 3.54 -12.96
N CYS A 125 7.56 4.47 -12.06
CA CYS A 125 7.42 5.89 -12.34
C CYS A 125 8.42 6.36 -13.40
N LYS A 126 9.60 5.77 -13.44
CA LYS A 126 10.60 6.07 -14.48
C LYS A 126 10.23 5.45 -15.81
N ALA A 127 9.55 4.32 -15.80
CA ALA A 127 9.14 3.59 -17.00
C ALA A 127 7.83 4.11 -17.58
N ALA A 128 6.94 4.61 -16.74
CA ALA A 128 5.61 5.09 -17.14
C ALA A 128 5.59 6.61 -17.18
N THR A 129 5.28 7.18 -18.33
CA THR A 129 5.09 8.63 -18.47
C THR A 129 3.88 9.06 -17.64
N GLY A 130 4.04 10.04 -16.76
CA GLY A 130 2.97 10.57 -15.94
C GLY A 130 2.81 9.94 -14.57
N CYS A 131 3.77 9.20 -14.13
CA CYS A 131 3.82 8.70 -12.76
C CYS A 131 4.16 9.81 -11.77
#